data_2f9f8d04f6cb9adfc597219e8011d10b
#
_entry.id   2f9f8d04f6cb9adfc597219e8011d10b
#
_cell.length_a   1.000
_cell.length_b   1.000
_cell.length_c   1.000
_cell.angle_alpha   90.00
_cell.angle_beta   90.00
_cell.angle_gamma   90.00
#
_symmetry.space_group_name_H-M   'P 1'
#
loop_
_entity.id
_entity.type
_entity.pdbx_description
1 polymer ?
#
loop_
_entity_poly.entity_id
_entity_poly.type
_entity_poly.pdbx_seq_one_letter_code
_entity_poly.pdbx_strand_id
1 'polypeptide(L)'
;MRNGDRVNIITSKNQSPSLHWIPTTKTGKARSAIRRYWHDKGEQKEERIKKYNTTLWISLPDQPGQLGDISSLIGSHKLNISNVEMVGKNPKYINFKFKLIITNLKNFTNFIAELKQKGIKFKIIRHEDKRNAFTQKILRYFKKD
;
A
#
# COMPACT_ATOMS: atom_id res chain seq x y z
N MET A 1 -18.80 -36.47 -25.34
CA MET A 1 -20.25 -36.30 -25.47
C MET A 1 -20.59 -36.32 -26.95
N ARG A 2 -21.55 -37.18 -27.35
CA ARG A 2 -22.06 -37.24 -28.73
C ARG A 2 -23.45 -36.60 -28.76
N ASN A 3 -23.91 -36.22 -29.96
CA ASN A 3 -25.30 -35.77 -30.11
C ASN A 3 -26.28 -36.84 -29.68
N GLY A 4 -27.15 -36.49 -28.71
CA GLY A 4 -28.12 -37.44 -28.14
C GLY A 4 -27.81 -37.98 -26.75
N ASP A 5 -26.61 -37.69 -26.20
CA ASP A 5 -26.26 -38.08 -24.84
C ASP A 5 -27.09 -37.26 -23.82
N ARG A 6 -27.76 -37.97 -22.89
CA ARG A 6 -28.41 -37.34 -21.74
C ARG A 6 -27.38 -37.09 -20.66
N VAL A 7 -27.27 -35.83 -20.24
CA VAL A 7 -26.32 -35.38 -19.22
C VAL A 7 -27.08 -34.85 -18.01
N ASN A 8 -26.76 -35.37 -16.84
CA ASN A 8 -27.28 -34.86 -15.58
C ASN A 8 -26.29 -33.87 -14.97
N ILE A 9 -26.69 -32.63 -14.76
CA ILE A 9 -25.85 -31.62 -14.14
C ILE A 9 -26.09 -31.63 -12.64
N ILE A 10 -25.12 -32.14 -11.89
CA ILE A 10 -25.14 -32.14 -10.43
C ILE A 10 -24.55 -30.84 -9.95
N THR A 11 -25.35 -30.04 -9.24
CA THR A 11 -24.92 -28.76 -8.64
C THR A 11 -24.79 -28.93 -7.13
N SER A 12 -23.76 -28.33 -6.54
CA SER A 12 -23.55 -28.29 -5.10
C SER A 12 -23.22 -26.85 -4.68
N LYS A 13 -23.84 -26.38 -3.59
CA LYS A 13 -23.56 -25.04 -3.03
C LYS A 13 -22.13 -24.90 -2.51
N ASN A 14 -21.48 -26.01 -2.21
CA ASN A 14 -20.14 -26.04 -1.63
C ASN A 14 -19.03 -26.29 -2.66
N GLN A 15 -19.37 -26.47 -3.93
CA GLN A 15 -18.39 -26.68 -5.00
C GLN A 15 -18.06 -25.35 -5.70
N SER A 16 -16.78 -25.15 -5.96
CA SER A 16 -16.26 -24.05 -6.74
C SER A 16 -15.45 -24.58 -7.93
N PRO A 17 -15.46 -23.86 -9.07
CA PRO A 17 -14.66 -24.28 -10.22
C PRO A 17 -13.17 -24.27 -9.86
N SER A 18 -12.41 -25.28 -10.27
CA SER A 18 -10.98 -25.36 -10.08
C SER A 18 -10.22 -24.69 -11.23
N LEU A 19 -9.13 -23.98 -10.94
CA LEU A 19 -8.23 -23.43 -11.98
C LEU A 19 -7.61 -24.52 -12.85
N HIS A 20 -7.45 -25.75 -12.30
CA HIS A 20 -6.95 -26.90 -13.04
C HIS A 20 -7.90 -27.37 -14.14
N TRP A 21 -9.15 -26.88 -14.17
CA TRP A 21 -10.11 -27.21 -15.23
C TRP A 21 -9.90 -26.38 -16.49
N ILE A 22 -9.16 -25.26 -16.42
CA ILE A 22 -8.94 -24.36 -17.56
C ILE A 22 -8.34 -25.09 -18.77
N PRO A 23 -7.29 -25.94 -18.63
CA PRO A 23 -6.71 -26.66 -19.77
C PRO A 23 -7.65 -27.71 -20.37
N THR A 24 -8.52 -28.31 -19.56
CA THR A 24 -9.46 -29.37 -19.99
C THR A 24 -10.76 -28.83 -20.54
N THR A 25 -11.10 -27.55 -20.32
CA THR A 25 -12.31 -26.93 -20.85
C THR A 25 -12.20 -26.66 -22.34
N LYS A 26 -13.15 -27.18 -23.10
CA LYS A 26 -13.18 -27.07 -24.57
C LYS A 26 -13.60 -25.68 -25.07
N THR A 27 -14.48 -24.98 -24.33
CA THR A 27 -15.05 -23.71 -24.80
C THR A 27 -14.36 -22.50 -24.19
N GLY A 28 -14.13 -21.44 -24.98
CA GLY A 28 -13.59 -20.15 -24.49
C GLY A 28 -14.48 -19.51 -23.43
N LYS A 29 -15.83 -19.65 -23.57
CA LYS A 29 -16.81 -19.14 -22.60
C LYS A 29 -16.65 -19.77 -21.23
N ALA A 30 -16.45 -21.08 -21.14
CA ALA A 30 -16.24 -21.78 -19.87
C ALA A 30 -14.91 -21.38 -19.22
N ARG A 31 -13.83 -21.25 -20.01
CA ARG A 31 -12.54 -20.77 -19.52
C ARG A 31 -12.62 -19.35 -18.95
N SER A 32 -13.35 -18.46 -19.65
CA SER A 32 -13.56 -17.08 -19.18
C SER A 32 -14.40 -17.01 -17.91
N ALA A 33 -15.42 -17.89 -17.78
CA ALA A 33 -16.25 -17.98 -16.58
C ALA A 33 -15.43 -18.42 -15.35
N ILE A 34 -14.57 -19.43 -15.51
CA ILE A 34 -13.68 -19.90 -14.42
C ILE A 34 -12.71 -18.79 -14.01
N ARG A 35 -12.08 -18.07 -14.95
CA ARG A 35 -11.17 -16.95 -14.65
C ARG A 35 -11.89 -15.83 -13.94
N ARG A 36 -13.08 -15.44 -14.37
CA ARG A 36 -13.90 -14.40 -13.73
C ARG A 36 -14.27 -14.78 -12.31
N TYR A 37 -14.72 -16.02 -12.07
CA TYR A 37 -15.04 -16.52 -10.73
C TYR A 37 -13.87 -16.37 -9.75
N TRP A 38 -12.66 -16.72 -10.18
CA TRP A 38 -11.47 -16.58 -9.34
C TRP A 38 -10.97 -15.17 -9.19
N HIS A 39 -11.16 -14.33 -10.21
CA HIS A 39 -10.88 -12.91 -10.15
C HIS A 39 -11.80 -12.23 -9.12
N ASP A 40 -13.11 -12.47 -9.21
CA ASP A 40 -14.09 -11.90 -8.29
C ASP A 40 -13.89 -12.40 -6.84
N LYS A 41 -13.54 -13.69 -6.66
CA LYS A 41 -13.17 -14.24 -5.35
C LYS A 41 -11.84 -13.71 -4.82
N GLY A 42 -10.88 -13.47 -5.68
CA GLY A 42 -9.60 -12.83 -5.33
C GLY A 42 -9.80 -11.40 -4.88
N GLU A 43 -10.69 -10.66 -5.53
CA GLU A 43 -11.05 -9.30 -5.14
C GLU A 43 -11.82 -9.22 -3.81
N GLN A 44 -12.62 -10.25 -3.48
CA GLN A 44 -13.30 -10.35 -2.18
C GLN A 44 -12.36 -10.79 -1.04
N LYS A 45 -11.25 -11.48 -1.33
CA LYS A 45 -10.30 -11.97 -0.33
C LYS A 45 -9.14 -11.01 -0.04
N GLU A 46 -8.88 -10.10 -0.93
CA GLU A 46 -8.00 -8.98 -0.71
C GLU A 46 -8.80 -7.69 -0.99
N GLU A 47 -9.33 -7.05 0.03
CA GLU A 47 -9.24 -5.61 0.04
C GLU A 47 -7.77 -5.34 -0.23
N ARG A 48 -7.42 -5.04 -1.48
CA ARG A 48 -6.07 -4.61 -1.84
C ARG A 48 -5.81 -3.38 -0.99
N ILE A 49 -5.19 -3.59 0.15
CA ILE A 49 -4.73 -2.50 1.01
C ILE A 49 -3.85 -1.68 0.08
N LYS A 50 -4.39 -0.56 -0.39
CA LYS A 50 -3.66 0.33 -1.30
C LYS A 50 -2.44 0.81 -0.53
N LYS A 51 -1.28 0.25 -0.85
CA LYS A 51 0.00 0.65 -0.29
C LYS A 51 0.50 1.84 -1.07
N TYR A 52 0.76 2.93 -0.39
CA TYR A 52 1.34 4.12 -1.00
C TYR A 52 2.76 4.29 -0.48
N ASN A 53 3.70 4.49 -1.39
CA ASN A 53 5.09 4.80 -1.06
C ASN A 53 5.28 6.31 -1.00
N THR A 54 5.80 6.79 0.11
CA THR A 54 6.08 8.22 0.31
C THR A 54 7.50 8.37 0.83
N THR A 55 8.19 9.38 0.34
CA THR A 55 9.52 9.72 0.85
C THR A 55 9.41 10.99 1.69
N LEU A 56 9.89 10.89 2.92
CA LEU A 56 9.90 11.97 3.88
C LEU A 56 11.34 12.34 4.23
N TRP A 57 11.70 13.58 4.08
CA TRP A 57 12.96 14.14 4.57
C TRP A 57 12.73 14.74 5.94
N ILE A 58 13.54 14.36 6.94
CA ILE A 58 13.40 14.80 8.33
C ILE A 58 14.76 15.31 8.80
N SER A 59 14.77 16.47 9.45
CA SER A 59 15.95 17.04 10.10
C SER A 59 15.84 16.83 11.62
N LEU A 60 16.76 16.09 12.20
CA LEU A 60 16.81 15.78 13.63
C LEU A 60 18.05 16.38 14.26
N PRO A 61 18.01 16.77 15.56
CA PRO A 61 19.20 17.14 16.30
C PRO A 61 20.24 16.00 16.26
N ASP A 62 21.54 16.36 16.19
CA ASP A 62 22.63 15.36 16.25
C ASP A 62 22.86 14.92 17.69
N GLN A 63 21.96 14.09 18.22
CA GLN A 63 21.99 13.56 19.57
C GLN A 63 21.70 12.05 19.58
N PRO A 64 22.29 11.28 20.50
CA PRO A 64 21.97 9.88 20.66
C PRO A 64 20.46 9.66 20.90
N GLY A 65 19.89 8.62 20.30
CA GLY A 65 18.49 8.23 20.48
C GLY A 65 17.50 8.86 19.50
N GLN A 66 17.81 10.01 18.87
CA GLN A 66 16.86 10.75 18.01
C GLN A 66 16.32 9.91 16.84
N LEU A 67 17.14 9.08 16.23
CA LEU A 67 16.69 8.17 15.19
C LEU A 67 15.75 7.08 15.75
N GLY A 68 16.04 6.60 16.97
CA GLY A 68 15.16 5.65 17.66
C GLY A 68 13.81 6.24 17.98
N ASP A 69 13.78 7.47 18.51
CA ASP A 69 12.54 8.18 18.86
C ASP A 69 11.64 8.40 17.63
N ILE A 70 12.21 8.88 16.52
CA ILE A 70 11.43 9.09 15.29
C ILE A 70 10.98 7.78 14.68
N SER A 71 11.78 6.71 14.74
CA SER A 71 11.39 5.39 14.25
C SER A 71 10.27 4.79 15.08
N SER A 72 10.31 4.95 16.41
CA SER A 72 9.25 4.54 17.33
C SER A 72 7.95 5.32 17.07
N LEU A 73 8.06 6.62 16.81
CA LEU A 73 6.93 7.47 16.46
C LEU A 73 6.28 7.01 15.14
N ILE A 74 7.06 6.69 14.13
CA ILE A 74 6.56 6.14 12.86
C ILE A 74 5.80 4.83 13.11
N GLY A 75 6.36 3.93 13.93
CA GLY A 75 5.76 2.65 14.29
C GLY A 75 4.46 2.79 15.09
N SER A 76 4.38 3.73 16.04
CA SER A 76 3.17 3.99 16.84
C SER A 76 1.97 4.41 15.97
N HIS A 77 2.23 5.11 14.87
CA HIS A 77 1.24 5.45 13.86
C HIS A 77 0.97 4.34 12.84
N LYS A 78 1.47 3.11 13.06
CA LYS A 78 1.27 1.96 12.17
C LYS A 78 1.76 2.22 10.73
N LEU A 79 2.80 3.03 10.59
CA LEU A 79 3.51 3.27 9.34
C LEU A 79 4.70 2.32 9.26
N ASN A 80 4.98 1.81 8.07
CA ASN A 80 6.11 0.91 7.87
C ASN A 80 7.26 1.64 7.17
N ILE A 81 8.47 1.45 7.68
CA ILE A 81 9.70 2.00 7.10
C ILE A 81 10.25 0.97 6.12
N SER A 82 10.38 1.33 4.85
CA SER A 82 10.99 0.48 3.83
C SER A 82 12.47 0.78 3.62
N ASN A 83 12.90 2.02 3.87
CA ASN A 83 14.29 2.42 3.78
C ASN A 83 14.56 3.67 4.61
N VAL A 84 15.77 3.78 5.15
CA VAL A 84 16.30 4.98 5.82
C VAL A 84 17.66 5.28 5.24
N GLU A 85 17.88 6.53 4.86
CA GLU A 85 19.12 7.01 4.27
C GLU A 85 19.53 8.30 4.96
N MET A 86 20.77 8.40 5.42
CA MET A 86 21.34 9.65 5.91
C MET A 86 21.78 10.47 4.71
N VAL A 87 21.18 11.64 4.53
CA VAL A 87 21.39 12.49 3.33
C VAL A 87 22.43 13.59 3.59
N GLY A 88 22.62 13.95 4.83
CA GLY A 88 23.59 14.96 5.19
C GLY A 88 23.63 15.23 6.69
N LYS A 89 24.76 15.74 7.14
CA LYS A 89 25.02 16.08 8.54
C LYS A 89 25.62 17.47 8.60
N ASN A 90 25.19 18.26 9.56
CA ASN A 90 25.87 19.49 9.97
C ASN A 90 26.11 19.43 11.49
N PRO A 91 26.85 20.35 12.11
CA PRO A 91 27.23 20.28 13.53
C PRO A 91 26.03 20.21 14.51
N LYS A 92 24.84 20.62 14.08
CA LYS A 92 23.66 20.68 14.97
C LYS A 92 22.56 19.70 14.57
N TYR A 93 22.53 19.26 13.31
CA TYR A 93 21.42 18.45 12.77
C TYR A 93 21.89 17.39 11.83
N ILE A 94 21.21 16.25 11.87
CA ILE A 94 21.35 15.17 10.89
C ILE A 94 20.06 15.12 10.05
N ASN A 95 20.22 14.97 8.76
CA ASN A 95 19.13 14.88 7.81
C ASN A 95 18.95 13.44 7.34
N PHE A 96 17.76 12.90 7.55
CA PHE A 96 17.38 11.56 7.13
C PHE A 96 16.31 11.62 6.05
N LYS A 97 16.36 10.65 5.17
CA LYS A 97 15.37 10.38 4.15
C LYS A 97 14.72 9.03 4.44
N PHE A 98 13.47 9.07 4.87
CA PHE A 98 12.67 7.89 5.16
C PHE A 98 11.79 7.55 3.97
N LYS A 99 11.85 6.31 3.49
CA LYS A 99 10.84 5.76 2.59
C LYS A 99 9.81 5.02 3.41
N LEU A 100 8.57 5.49 3.39
CA LEU A 100 7.45 4.96 4.18
C LEU A 100 6.45 4.26 3.29
N ILE A 101 5.92 3.13 3.78
CA ILE A 101 4.78 2.44 3.19
C ILE A 101 3.54 2.81 4.02
N ILE A 102 2.59 3.48 3.39
CA ILE A 102 1.36 3.95 4.00
C ILE A 102 0.23 3.03 3.56
N THR A 103 -0.41 2.38 4.52
CA THR A 103 -1.60 1.55 4.30
C THR A 103 -2.89 2.28 4.66
N ASN A 104 -2.80 3.26 5.58
CA ASN A 104 -3.90 4.09 6.02
C ASN A 104 -3.52 5.57 6.02
N LEU A 105 -4.27 6.36 5.25
CA LEU A 105 -4.01 7.79 5.12
C LEU A 105 -4.21 8.54 6.44
N LYS A 106 -5.22 8.18 7.23
CA LYS A 106 -5.50 8.81 8.53
C LYS A 106 -4.30 8.70 9.48
N ASN A 107 -3.67 7.51 9.52
CA ASN A 107 -2.48 7.29 10.34
C ASN A 107 -1.32 8.19 9.89
N PHE A 108 -1.12 8.33 8.58
CA PHE A 108 -0.09 9.22 8.05
C PHE A 108 -0.38 10.69 8.36
N THR A 109 -1.64 11.13 8.22
CA THR A 109 -2.03 12.51 8.55
C THR A 109 -1.80 12.82 10.03
N ASN A 110 -2.16 11.89 10.94
CA ASN A 110 -1.92 12.04 12.38
C ASN A 110 -0.42 12.12 12.68
N PHE A 111 0.39 11.26 12.04
CA PHE A 111 1.85 11.30 12.18
C PHE A 111 2.44 12.66 11.77
N ILE A 112 2.01 13.21 10.63
CA ILE A 112 2.46 14.52 10.15
C ILE A 112 2.03 15.63 11.12
N ALA A 113 0.81 15.56 11.67
CA ALA A 113 0.34 16.51 12.68
C ALA A 113 1.22 16.48 13.94
N GLU A 114 1.58 15.28 14.41
CA GLU A 114 2.46 15.13 15.58
C GLU A 114 3.88 15.63 15.33
N LEU A 115 4.45 15.41 14.12
CA LEU A 115 5.74 15.99 13.74
C LEU A 115 5.72 17.54 13.82
N LYS A 116 4.63 18.16 13.33
CA LYS A 116 4.43 19.60 13.43
C LYS A 116 4.33 20.06 14.88
N GLN A 117 3.55 19.36 15.70
CA GLN A 117 3.38 19.68 17.12
C GLN A 117 4.69 19.59 17.91
N LYS A 118 5.54 18.63 17.59
CA LYS A 118 6.88 18.46 18.18
C LYS A 118 7.92 19.44 17.59
N GLY A 119 7.55 20.28 16.64
CA GLY A 119 8.46 21.25 15.98
C GLY A 119 9.55 20.59 15.12
N ILE A 120 9.39 19.35 14.73
CA ILE A 120 10.36 18.63 13.90
C ILE A 120 10.25 19.11 12.46
N LYS A 121 11.39 19.54 11.90
CA LYS A 121 11.45 19.99 10.50
C LYS A 121 11.39 18.80 9.56
N PHE A 122 10.43 18.79 8.66
CA PHE A 122 10.27 17.75 7.66
C PHE A 122 9.85 18.31 6.29
N LYS A 123 10.07 17.53 5.25
CA LYS A 123 9.64 17.81 3.88
C LYS A 123 9.20 16.50 3.22
N ILE A 124 8.01 16.50 2.61
CA ILE A 124 7.54 15.38 1.79
C ILE A 124 8.17 15.53 0.42
N ILE A 125 8.97 14.54 0.00
CA ILE A 125 9.62 14.52 -1.31
C ILE A 125 8.63 13.93 -2.31
N ARG A 126 8.29 14.71 -3.33
CA ARG A 126 7.52 14.22 -4.47
C ARG A 126 8.42 13.34 -5.33
N HIS A 127 8.09 12.07 -5.50
CA HIS A 127 8.54 11.36 -6.68
C HIS A 127 7.69 11.86 -7.85
N GLU A 128 8.30 12.28 -8.92
CA GLU A 128 7.63 12.68 -10.17
C GLU A 128 7.01 11.49 -10.91
N ASP A 129 6.46 10.55 -10.16
CA ASP A 129 5.63 9.51 -10.74
C ASP A 129 4.26 10.11 -11.04
N LYS A 130 4.02 10.39 -12.33
CA LYS A 130 2.75 10.90 -12.90
C LYS A 130 1.51 10.07 -12.54
N ARG A 131 1.63 9.03 -11.70
CA ARG A 131 0.58 8.09 -11.28
C ARG A 131 0.10 8.24 -9.85
N ASN A 132 0.67 9.12 -9.04
CA ASN A 132 0.26 9.27 -7.64
C ASN A 132 -0.66 10.47 -7.41
N ALA A 133 -1.95 10.32 -7.81
CA ALA A 133 -3.05 11.22 -7.41
C ALA A 133 -3.15 11.39 -5.87
N PHE A 134 -2.56 10.48 -5.11
CA PHE A 134 -2.50 10.45 -3.66
C PHE A 134 -1.59 11.53 -3.06
N THR A 135 -0.38 11.69 -3.58
CA THR A 135 0.56 12.73 -3.10
C THR A 135 0.00 14.14 -3.35
N GLN A 136 -0.74 14.32 -4.44
CA GLN A 136 -1.43 15.58 -4.72
C GLN A 136 -2.59 15.85 -3.75
N LYS A 137 -3.29 14.79 -3.30
CA LYS A 137 -4.41 14.93 -2.34
C LYS A 137 -3.90 15.33 -0.95
N ILE A 138 -2.79 14.73 -0.49
CA ILE A 138 -2.13 15.11 0.78
C ILE A 138 -1.68 16.56 0.73
N LEU A 139 -1.04 16.99 -0.36
CA LEU A 139 -0.50 18.35 -0.48
C LEU A 139 -1.58 19.43 -0.57
N ARG A 140 -2.78 19.11 -1.09
CA ARG A 140 -3.94 20.01 -1.03
C ARG A 140 -4.43 20.22 0.40
N TYR A 141 -4.32 19.20 1.24
CA TYR A 141 -4.76 19.26 2.65
C TYR A 141 -3.87 20.19 3.48
N PHE A 142 -2.56 20.24 3.18
CA PHE A 142 -1.58 21.05 3.91
C PHE A 142 -1.29 22.44 3.29
N LYS A 143 -1.90 22.77 2.15
CA LYS A 143 -1.73 24.06 1.48
C LYS A 143 -2.79 25.09 1.90
N LYS A 144 -3.67 24.74 2.83
CA LYS A 144 -4.79 25.60 3.29
C LYS A 144 -4.51 26.34 4.60
N ASP A 145 -3.22 26.41 5.02
CA ASP A 145 -2.77 27.28 6.11
C ASP A 145 -1.64 28.18 5.64
#